data_96a112e349654287bcd970bb18719f22
#
_entry.id   96a112e349654287bcd970bb18719f22
#
_cell.length_a   1.000
_cell.length_b   1.000
_cell.length_c   1.000
_cell.angle_alpha   90.00
_cell.angle_beta   90.00
_cell.angle_gamma   90.00
#
_symmetry.space_group_name_H-M   'P 1'
#
loop_
_entity.id
_entity.type
_entity.pdbx_description
1 polymer ?
#
loop_
_entity_poly.entity_id
_entity_poly.type
_entity_poly.pdbx_seq_one_letter_code
_entity_poly.pdbx_strand_id
1 'polypeptide(L)'
;MSRVYNFSAGPAVLPEEVLKEAQEEMLDYRGCGMSVMEMSHRSKVFQNIIDEAEADLRDLMGIPSNYKVLFLQGGASLQFSMIPMNLMKNGVADYIVTGQWAKKAYAEAQKYGKANKIASSEDKTFSYIPDCSDLAISPDADYVYICENNTIYGTKYKKLPNTKGKTLVADVSSCFLSEPVNVSDYGIIYGGVQKNIGPAGMVISIIRDDLITDDVLPGTPTMMKFKTHADAGSLYNTPNCYCIYMCGKGFKWLKKMGGLEVMKQRNEEKAKLLYDFLDQSKLFKGTVVPEDRSLMNVPFITGNADLDAKFVKESKEAGLENLKGHRTVGGMRASIYNAMPKKGVETLVAFMKKFEEENL
;
A
#
# COMPACT_ATOMS: atom_id res chain seq x y z
N MET A 1 23.50 3.38 -19.08
CA MET A 1 22.19 4.06 -19.29
C MET A 1 21.72 4.59 -17.96
N SER A 2 21.24 5.83 -17.89
CA SER A 2 20.56 6.35 -16.69
C SER A 2 19.22 5.67 -16.54
N ARG A 3 18.80 5.34 -15.30
CA ARG A 3 17.46 4.78 -15.04
C ARG A 3 16.40 5.86 -15.30
N VAL A 4 15.25 5.44 -15.85
CA VAL A 4 14.06 6.30 -16.00
C VAL A 4 13.43 6.59 -14.64
N TYR A 5 12.63 7.65 -14.53
CA TYR A 5 11.78 7.90 -13.37
C TYR A 5 10.44 7.16 -13.57
N ASN A 6 10.24 6.10 -12.80
CA ASN A 6 9.06 5.26 -12.88
C ASN A 6 7.97 5.70 -11.89
N PHE A 7 6.89 6.28 -12.39
CA PHE A 7 5.72 6.74 -11.61
C PHE A 7 4.59 5.71 -11.53
N SER A 8 4.90 4.42 -11.80
CA SER A 8 3.91 3.35 -11.72
C SER A 8 3.28 3.24 -10.33
N ALA A 9 1.97 2.98 -10.30
CA ALA A 9 1.23 2.78 -9.07
C ALA A 9 1.44 1.40 -8.41
N GLY A 10 1.99 0.45 -9.15
CA GLY A 10 2.29 -0.90 -8.68
C GLY A 10 2.21 -1.95 -9.80
N PRO A 11 3.26 -2.81 -9.93
CA PRO A 11 4.56 -2.73 -9.25
C PRO A 11 5.25 -1.40 -9.45
N ALA A 12 5.87 -0.88 -8.37
CA ALA A 12 6.41 0.46 -8.34
C ALA A 12 7.94 0.49 -8.32
N VAL A 13 8.51 1.70 -8.37
CA VAL A 13 9.94 1.93 -8.23
C VAL A 13 10.48 1.34 -6.92
N LEU A 14 11.66 0.71 -6.98
CA LEU A 14 12.41 0.22 -5.82
C LEU A 14 13.65 1.10 -5.60
N PRO A 15 14.15 1.20 -4.34
CA PRO A 15 15.39 1.90 -4.06
C PRO A 15 16.55 1.26 -4.85
N GLU A 16 17.33 2.09 -5.54
CA GLU A 16 18.44 1.59 -6.36
C GLU A 16 19.51 0.88 -5.52
N GLU A 17 19.75 1.35 -4.29
CA GLU A 17 20.65 0.71 -3.34
C GLU A 17 20.21 -0.73 -3.04
N VAL A 18 18.91 -0.95 -2.80
CA VAL A 18 18.33 -2.28 -2.55
C VAL A 18 18.52 -3.20 -3.76
N LEU A 19 18.33 -2.68 -4.97
CA LEU A 19 18.54 -3.46 -6.20
C LEU A 19 20.00 -3.82 -6.43
N LYS A 20 20.94 -2.92 -6.13
CA LYS A 20 22.39 -3.18 -6.22
C LYS A 20 22.83 -4.25 -5.22
N GLU A 21 22.40 -4.13 -3.96
CA GLU A 21 22.70 -5.15 -2.95
C GLU A 21 22.14 -6.52 -3.35
N ALA A 22 20.91 -6.57 -3.88
CA ALA A 22 20.32 -7.80 -4.37
C ALA A 22 21.07 -8.38 -5.59
N GLN A 23 21.60 -7.53 -6.46
CA GLN A 23 22.44 -7.93 -7.60
C GLN A 23 23.75 -8.57 -7.12
N GLU A 24 24.40 -7.98 -6.13
CA GLU A 24 25.65 -8.50 -5.55
C GLU A 24 25.43 -9.86 -4.89
N GLU A 25 24.30 -10.08 -4.22
CA GLU A 25 23.96 -11.32 -3.53
C GLU A 25 23.22 -12.33 -4.42
N MET A 26 23.01 -12.03 -5.71
CA MET A 26 22.15 -12.84 -6.59
C MET A 26 22.58 -14.30 -6.70
N LEU A 27 23.88 -14.57 -6.81
CA LEU A 27 24.44 -15.92 -6.93
C LEU A 27 24.88 -16.51 -5.59
N ASP A 28 25.25 -15.65 -4.64
CA ASP A 28 25.83 -16.08 -3.36
C ASP A 28 25.40 -15.14 -2.23
N TYR A 29 24.32 -15.51 -1.55
CA TYR A 29 23.85 -14.75 -0.41
C TYR A 29 24.79 -14.88 0.77
N ARG A 30 25.52 -13.80 1.08
CA ARG A 30 26.43 -13.68 2.24
C ARG A 30 27.44 -14.86 2.37
N GLY A 31 27.95 -15.39 1.27
CA GLY A 31 28.93 -16.47 1.28
C GLY A 31 28.36 -17.86 1.57
N CYS A 32 27.04 -18.06 1.47
CA CYS A 32 26.43 -19.38 1.68
C CYS A 32 26.50 -20.29 0.44
N GLY A 33 27.00 -19.78 -0.69
CA GLY A 33 27.21 -20.53 -1.93
C GLY A 33 25.94 -20.75 -2.76
N MET A 34 24.84 -20.05 -2.46
CA MET A 34 23.58 -20.17 -3.21
C MET A 34 22.76 -18.88 -3.21
N SER A 35 21.89 -18.74 -4.21
CA SER A 35 20.90 -17.67 -4.29
C SER A 35 19.78 -17.86 -3.25
N VAL A 36 19.19 -16.76 -2.78
CA VAL A 36 17.96 -16.80 -1.97
C VAL A 36 16.81 -17.49 -2.72
N MET A 37 16.80 -17.42 -4.06
CA MET A 37 15.76 -18.04 -4.89
C MET A 37 15.79 -19.57 -4.89
N GLU A 38 16.92 -20.18 -4.59
CA GLU A 38 17.12 -21.65 -4.63
C GLU A 38 17.28 -22.28 -3.25
N MET A 39 17.40 -21.47 -2.17
CA MET A 39 17.59 -22.03 -0.83
C MET A 39 16.29 -22.56 -0.24
N SER A 40 16.41 -23.65 0.51
CA SER A 40 15.27 -24.18 1.27
C SER A 40 14.75 -23.17 2.29
N HIS A 41 13.43 -22.91 2.28
CA HIS A 41 12.79 -22.09 3.30
C HIS A 41 12.84 -22.70 4.72
N ARG A 42 13.24 -23.95 4.83
CA ARG A 42 13.47 -24.64 6.13
C ARG A 42 14.93 -24.62 6.57
N SER A 43 15.80 -23.96 5.79
CA SER A 43 17.20 -23.78 6.16
C SER A 43 17.35 -22.71 7.25
N LYS A 44 18.39 -22.83 8.07
CA LYS A 44 18.72 -21.81 9.07
C LYS A 44 19.05 -20.45 8.43
N VAL A 45 19.61 -20.46 7.21
CA VAL A 45 19.92 -19.23 6.47
C VAL A 45 18.65 -18.48 6.13
N PHE A 46 17.61 -19.17 5.62
CA PHE A 46 16.34 -18.52 5.30
C PHE A 46 15.58 -18.12 6.57
N GLN A 47 15.64 -18.93 7.64
CA GLN A 47 15.06 -18.54 8.92
C GLN A 47 15.60 -17.18 9.39
N ASN A 48 16.92 -16.97 9.29
CA ASN A 48 17.52 -15.68 9.62
C ASN A 48 16.99 -14.54 8.72
N ILE A 49 16.75 -14.81 7.44
CA ILE A 49 16.22 -13.79 6.51
C ILE A 49 14.82 -13.32 6.95
N ILE A 50 13.92 -14.25 7.25
CA ILE A 50 12.55 -13.90 7.65
C ILE A 50 12.52 -13.29 9.05
N ASP A 51 13.32 -13.78 9.98
CA ASP A 51 13.42 -13.24 11.35
C ASP A 51 13.97 -11.81 11.34
N GLU A 52 15.02 -11.53 10.55
CA GLU A 52 15.56 -10.18 10.37
C GLU A 52 14.50 -9.25 9.73
N ALA A 53 13.78 -9.72 8.71
CA ALA A 53 12.74 -8.94 8.05
C ALA A 53 11.60 -8.59 9.01
N GLU A 54 11.13 -9.54 9.83
CA GLU A 54 10.10 -9.30 10.84
C GLU A 54 10.59 -8.32 11.91
N ALA A 55 11.82 -8.53 12.42
CA ALA A 55 12.40 -7.67 13.45
C ALA A 55 12.55 -6.21 12.96
N ASP A 56 13.04 -6.01 11.74
CA ASP A 56 13.19 -4.67 11.16
C ASP A 56 11.83 -3.99 10.92
N LEU A 57 10.81 -4.73 10.51
CA LEU A 57 9.46 -4.20 10.35
C LEU A 57 8.84 -3.81 11.70
N ARG A 58 9.01 -4.68 12.72
CA ARG A 58 8.55 -4.39 14.08
C ARG A 58 9.19 -3.12 14.65
N ASP A 59 10.49 -2.96 14.45
CA ASP A 59 11.24 -1.78 14.89
C ASP A 59 10.77 -0.51 14.17
N LEU A 60 10.64 -0.55 12.83
CA LEU A 60 10.18 0.60 12.04
C LEU A 60 8.79 1.11 12.44
N MET A 61 7.86 0.21 12.74
CA MET A 61 6.46 0.56 13.01
C MET A 61 6.13 0.60 14.52
N GLY A 62 7.06 0.20 15.39
CA GLY A 62 6.77 0.05 16.82
C GLY A 62 5.68 -1.01 17.09
N ILE A 63 5.71 -2.15 16.38
CA ILE A 63 4.66 -3.18 16.48
C ILE A 63 4.69 -3.83 17.86
N PRO A 64 3.58 -3.75 18.63
CA PRO A 64 3.50 -4.35 19.96
C PRO A 64 3.65 -5.88 19.92
N SER A 65 4.06 -6.48 21.04
CA SER A 65 4.28 -7.94 21.13
C SER A 65 3.00 -8.77 20.98
N ASN A 66 1.83 -8.17 21.23
CA ASN A 66 0.52 -8.79 21.04
C ASN A 66 -0.03 -8.68 19.61
N TYR A 67 0.86 -8.53 18.62
CA TYR A 67 0.55 -8.61 17.20
C TYR A 67 1.45 -9.63 16.52
N LYS A 68 0.88 -10.40 15.58
CA LYS A 68 1.63 -11.25 14.65
C LYS A 68 1.88 -10.52 13.33
N VAL A 69 3.07 -10.72 12.79
CA VAL A 69 3.44 -10.28 11.43
C VAL A 69 3.43 -11.51 10.54
N LEU A 70 2.59 -11.48 9.50
CA LEU A 70 2.45 -12.60 8.58
C LEU A 70 2.87 -12.18 7.18
N PHE A 71 3.74 -12.98 6.57
CA PHE A 71 4.17 -12.85 5.18
C PHE A 71 3.37 -13.85 4.33
N LEU A 72 2.34 -13.36 3.62
CA LEU A 72 1.35 -14.21 2.97
C LEU A 72 1.41 -14.09 1.44
N GLN A 73 1.12 -15.17 0.74
CA GLN A 73 0.94 -15.18 -0.71
C GLN A 73 -0.47 -14.68 -1.09
N GLY A 74 -0.75 -14.49 -2.39
CA GLY A 74 -2.05 -14.08 -2.90
C GLY A 74 -2.29 -12.56 -2.95
N GLY A 75 -1.39 -11.76 -2.41
CA GLY A 75 -1.46 -10.29 -2.41
C GLY A 75 -2.64 -9.74 -1.60
N ALA A 76 -2.84 -8.42 -1.66
CA ALA A 76 -3.91 -7.75 -0.92
C ALA A 76 -5.31 -8.23 -1.31
N SER A 77 -5.52 -8.65 -2.57
CA SER A 77 -6.84 -9.11 -3.02
C SER A 77 -7.31 -10.39 -2.32
N LEU A 78 -6.38 -11.27 -1.92
CA LEU A 78 -6.74 -12.47 -1.16
C LEU A 78 -7.23 -12.10 0.25
N GLN A 79 -6.76 -11.00 0.82
CA GLN A 79 -7.21 -10.53 2.12
C GLN A 79 -8.68 -10.11 2.13
N PHE A 80 -9.25 -9.71 0.99
CA PHE A 80 -10.68 -9.42 0.87
C PHE A 80 -11.55 -10.62 1.24
N SER A 81 -11.03 -11.85 1.01
CA SER A 81 -11.67 -13.12 1.39
C SER A 81 -11.21 -13.60 2.77
N MET A 82 -9.89 -13.57 3.05
CA MET A 82 -9.36 -14.08 4.31
C MET A 82 -9.91 -13.34 5.53
N ILE A 83 -10.02 -12.01 5.45
CA ILE A 83 -10.52 -11.20 6.56
C ILE A 83 -11.93 -11.60 6.99
N PRO A 84 -12.96 -11.59 6.11
CA PRO A 84 -14.29 -12.04 6.51
C PRO A 84 -14.32 -13.51 6.95
N MET A 85 -13.58 -14.41 6.31
CA MET A 85 -13.52 -15.82 6.73
C MET A 85 -13.04 -16.01 8.16
N ASN A 86 -12.12 -15.15 8.62
CA ASN A 86 -11.53 -15.24 9.96
C ASN A 86 -12.26 -14.37 11.00
N LEU A 87 -12.92 -13.28 10.61
CA LEU A 87 -13.44 -12.30 11.55
C LEU A 87 -14.96 -12.19 11.63
N MET A 88 -15.72 -12.54 10.58
CA MET A 88 -17.19 -12.33 10.54
C MET A 88 -17.96 -13.36 11.36
N LYS A 89 -17.69 -13.45 12.65
CA LYS A 89 -18.29 -14.44 13.58
C LYS A 89 -19.79 -14.18 13.82
N ASN A 90 -20.18 -12.91 13.92
CA ASN A 90 -21.59 -12.50 14.00
C ASN A 90 -22.22 -12.38 12.60
N GLY A 91 -21.45 -12.58 11.55
CA GLY A 91 -21.90 -12.46 10.17
C GLY A 91 -22.13 -11.04 9.69
N VAL A 92 -21.62 -10.02 10.38
CA VAL A 92 -21.83 -8.60 10.04
C VAL A 92 -20.50 -7.85 10.04
N ALA A 93 -20.28 -7.00 9.03
CA ALA A 93 -19.14 -6.10 8.99
C ALA A 93 -19.52 -4.77 8.31
N ASP A 94 -18.89 -3.68 8.74
CA ASP A 94 -19.12 -2.34 8.23
C ASP A 94 -17.95 -1.88 7.36
N TYR A 95 -18.26 -1.28 6.22
CA TYR A 95 -17.31 -0.83 5.23
C TYR A 95 -17.46 0.66 4.93
N ILE A 96 -16.36 1.40 4.95
CA ILE A 96 -16.27 2.77 4.46
C ILE A 96 -15.65 2.71 3.06
N VAL A 97 -16.48 3.04 2.03
CA VAL A 97 -16.11 2.84 0.63
C VAL A 97 -15.64 4.17 0.02
N THR A 98 -14.33 4.40 0.06
CA THR A 98 -13.67 5.62 -0.44
C THR A 98 -12.90 5.41 -1.74
N GLY A 99 -13.06 4.25 -2.38
CA GLY A 99 -12.41 3.95 -3.65
C GLY A 99 -12.69 2.54 -4.14
N GLN A 100 -12.11 2.21 -5.30
CA GLN A 100 -12.34 0.95 -5.99
C GLN A 100 -11.90 -0.28 -5.17
N TRP A 101 -10.81 -0.17 -4.40
CA TRP A 101 -10.31 -1.30 -3.61
C TRP A 101 -11.22 -1.59 -2.42
N ALA A 102 -11.67 -0.57 -1.69
CA ALA A 102 -12.67 -0.74 -0.65
C ALA A 102 -14.01 -1.25 -1.22
N LYS A 103 -14.41 -0.81 -2.43
CA LYS A 103 -15.61 -1.32 -3.11
C LYS A 103 -15.49 -2.81 -3.45
N LYS A 104 -14.31 -3.28 -3.89
CA LYS A 104 -14.05 -4.71 -4.14
C LYS A 104 -14.05 -5.51 -2.85
N ALA A 105 -13.40 -5.02 -1.79
CA ALA A 105 -13.40 -5.67 -0.49
C ALA A 105 -14.82 -5.81 0.08
N TYR A 106 -15.63 -4.76 -0.01
CA TYR A 106 -17.04 -4.75 0.37
C TYR A 106 -17.84 -5.79 -0.41
N ALA A 107 -17.68 -5.85 -1.73
CA ALA A 107 -18.39 -6.81 -2.57
C ALA A 107 -17.97 -8.27 -2.28
N GLU A 108 -16.69 -8.48 -1.95
CA GLU A 108 -16.20 -9.82 -1.58
C GLU A 108 -16.77 -10.25 -0.22
N ALA A 109 -16.80 -9.37 0.77
CA ALA A 109 -17.32 -9.66 2.10
C ALA A 109 -18.79 -10.08 2.09
N GLN A 110 -19.59 -9.57 1.16
CA GLN A 110 -21.00 -9.96 0.99
C GLN A 110 -21.21 -11.44 0.67
N LYS A 111 -20.17 -12.15 0.24
CA LYS A 111 -20.23 -13.61 0.00
C LYS A 111 -20.16 -14.42 1.30
N TYR A 112 -19.72 -13.81 2.38
CA TYR A 112 -19.47 -14.45 3.67
C TYR A 112 -20.47 -14.07 4.75
N GLY A 113 -21.13 -12.92 4.60
CA GLY A 113 -22.11 -12.41 5.55
C GLY A 113 -22.71 -11.09 5.11
N LYS A 114 -23.31 -10.36 6.03
CA LYS A 114 -23.88 -9.04 5.77
C LYS A 114 -22.79 -7.97 5.87
N ALA A 115 -22.33 -7.45 4.74
CA ALA A 115 -21.50 -6.25 4.71
C ALA A 115 -22.39 -5.02 4.53
N ASN A 116 -22.21 -3.99 5.36
CA ASN A 116 -22.90 -2.71 5.30
C ASN A 116 -21.95 -1.64 4.76
N LYS A 117 -22.38 -0.88 3.76
CA LYS A 117 -21.67 0.32 3.31
C LYS A 117 -22.17 1.50 4.14
N ILE A 118 -21.46 1.83 5.23
CA ILE A 118 -21.88 2.84 6.21
C ILE A 118 -21.52 4.27 5.83
N ALA A 119 -20.52 4.44 4.96
CA ALA A 119 -20.18 5.71 4.33
C ALA A 119 -19.50 5.48 2.99
N SER A 120 -19.57 6.47 2.10
CA SER A 120 -18.93 6.44 0.78
C SER A 120 -18.74 7.85 0.23
N SER A 121 -17.71 8.03 -0.60
CA SER A 121 -17.49 9.24 -1.41
C SER A 121 -17.69 8.99 -2.92
N GLU A 122 -18.44 7.95 -3.28
CA GLU A 122 -18.74 7.58 -4.66
C GLU A 122 -19.52 8.68 -5.41
N ASP A 123 -20.30 9.49 -4.69
CA ASP A 123 -21.09 10.62 -5.21
C ASP A 123 -20.24 11.68 -5.93
N LYS A 124 -18.97 11.86 -5.51
CA LYS A 124 -18.01 12.77 -6.15
C LYS A 124 -16.79 12.02 -6.69
N THR A 125 -17.01 10.84 -7.24
CA THR A 125 -15.96 10.01 -7.85
C THR A 125 -14.76 9.79 -6.91
N PHE A 126 -15.03 9.62 -5.60
CA PHE A 126 -14.02 9.38 -4.56
C PHE A 126 -12.94 10.47 -4.43
N SER A 127 -13.29 11.72 -4.71
CA SER A 127 -12.38 12.86 -4.64
C SER A 127 -12.19 13.42 -3.22
N TYR A 128 -12.85 12.84 -2.22
CA TYR A 128 -12.77 13.24 -0.82
C TYR A 128 -12.93 12.03 0.13
N ILE A 129 -12.60 12.22 1.40
CA ILE A 129 -12.89 11.27 2.49
C ILE A 129 -14.11 11.77 3.26
N PRO A 130 -15.17 10.95 3.46
CA PRO A 130 -16.31 11.35 4.25
C PRO A 130 -15.92 11.69 5.70
N ASP A 131 -16.70 12.54 6.37
CA ASP A 131 -16.55 12.69 7.82
C ASP A 131 -16.87 11.36 8.51
N CYS A 132 -15.88 10.80 9.18
CA CYS A 132 -15.92 9.52 9.87
C CYS A 132 -15.92 9.67 11.40
N SER A 133 -16.21 10.85 11.93
CA SER A 133 -16.20 11.14 13.37
C SER A 133 -17.39 10.53 14.12
N ASP A 134 -18.54 10.42 13.47
CA ASP A 134 -19.77 9.86 14.07
C ASP A 134 -20.57 9.04 13.05
N LEU A 135 -20.03 7.89 12.66
CA LEU A 135 -20.69 6.95 11.74
C LEU A 135 -21.73 6.08 12.47
N ALA A 136 -22.76 5.63 11.72
CA ALA A 136 -23.74 4.65 12.18
C ALA A 136 -23.14 3.24 12.16
N ILE A 137 -22.21 2.97 13.09
CA ILE A 137 -21.57 1.65 13.25
C ILE A 137 -22.62 0.64 13.70
N SER A 138 -22.68 -0.52 13.03
CA SER A 138 -23.59 -1.60 13.38
C SER A 138 -23.25 -2.19 14.75
N PRO A 139 -24.22 -2.34 15.68
CA PRO A 139 -23.92 -2.85 17.02
C PRO A 139 -23.32 -4.27 17.02
N ASP A 140 -23.70 -5.09 16.04
CA ASP A 140 -23.26 -6.48 15.82
C ASP A 140 -22.08 -6.61 14.85
N ALA A 141 -21.55 -5.50 14.31
CA ALA A 141 -20.39 -5.57 13.41
C ALA A 141 -19.17 -6.19 14.09
N ASP A 142 -18.57 -7.15 13.42
CA ASP A 142 -17.32 -7.80 13.85
C ASP A 142 -16.11 -6.90 13.62
N TYR A 143 -16.14 -6.07 12.56
CA TYR A 143 -15.10 -5.10 12.24
C TYR A 143 -15.63 -3.95 11.37
N VAL A 144 -14.83 -2.87 11.32
CA VAL A 144 -14.96 -1.77 10.38
C VAL A 144 -13.77 -1.78 9.43
N TYR A 145 -14.03 -1.68 8.14
CA TYR A 145 -13.00 -1.76 7.09
C TYR A 145 -12.78 -0.42 6.39
N ILE A 146 -11.50 -0.09 6.16
CA ILE A 146 -11.08 1.03 5.31
C ILE A 146 -9.98 0.62 4.33
N CYS A 147 -9.89 1.32 3.20
CA CYS A 147 -8.69 1.43 2.39
C CYS A 147 -8.08 2.81 2.68
N GLU A 148 -7.00 2.85 3.46
CA GLU A 148 -6.51 4.07 4.09
C GLU A 148 -5.95 5.09 3.09
N ASN A 149 -5.35 4.60 1.99
CA ASN A 149 -4.90 5.42 0.87
C ASN A 149 -5.43 4.87 -0.45
N ASN A 150 -6.19 5.68 -1.16
CA ASN A 150 -6.87 5.29 -2.39
C ASN A 150 -5.98 5.52 -3.62
N THR A 151 -5.25 4.50 -4.03
CA THR A 151 -4.25 4.53 -5.11
C THR A 151 -4.74 5.12 -6.43
N ILE A 152 -6.02 4.86 -6.78
CA ILE A 152 -6.62 5.28 -8.05
C ILE A 152 -7.04 6.75 -7.99
N TYR A 153 -7.65 7.15 -6.88
CA TYR A 153 -8.32 8.45 -6.73
C TYR A 153 -7.48 9.49 -6.00
N GLY A 154 -6.38 9.07 -5.34
CA GLY A 154 -5.43 9.98 -4.68
C GLY A 154 -5.88 10.56 -3.34
N THR A 155 -6.91 9.97 -2.71
CA THR A 155 -7.35 10.37 -1.38
C THR A 155 -6.70 9.53 -0.29
N LYS A 156 -6.48 10.11 0.89
CA LYS A 156 -5.95 9.45 2.08
C LYS A 156 -6.66 9.93 3.34
N TYR A 157 -6.97 8.99 4.23
CA TYR A 157 -7.45 9.34 5.57
C TYR A 157 -6.37 10.10 6.35
N LYS A 158 -6.71 11.29 6.83
CA LYS A 158 -5.85 12.09 7.75
C LYS A 158 -6.14 11.78 9.21
N LYS A 159 -7.35 11.28 9.48
CA LYS A 159 -7.79 10.77 10.78
C LYS A 159 -8.49 9.45 10.57
N LEU A 160 -8.24 8.51 11.48
CA LEU A 160 -8.95 7.24 11.47
C LEU A 160 -10.42 7.42 11.83
N PRO A 161 -11.32 6.56 11.30
CA PRO A 161 -12.73 6.61 11.65
C PRO A 161 -12.95 6.28 13.14
N ASN A 162 -13.95 6.93 13.74
CA ASN A 162 -14.44 6.52 15.05
C ASN A 162 -15.25 5.23 14.90
N THR A 163 -14.64 4.11 15.22
CA THR A 163 -15.28 2.78 15.11
C THR A 163 -16.16 2.43 16.29
N LYS A 164 -16.31 3.34 17.27
CA LYS A 164 -17.10 3.10 18.51
C LYS A 164 -16.65 1.79 19.23
N GLY A 165 -15.33 1.53 19.20
CA GLY A 165 -14.74 0.37 19.86
C GLY A 165 -14.73 -0.93 19.04
N LYS A 166 -15.24 -0.92 17.81
CA LYS A 166 -15.12 -2.07 16.90
C LYS A 166 -13.72 -2.17 16.32
N THR A 167 -13.32 -3.40 16.00
CA THR A 167 -12.03 -3.70 15.38
C THR A 167 -11.87 -2.95 14.05
N LEU A 168 -10.81 -2.16 13.91
CA LEU A 168 -10.48 -1.51 12.65
C LEU A 168 -9.60 -2.41 11.80
N VAL A 169 -9.98 -2.60 10.54
CA VAL A 169 -9.22 -3.33 9.51
C VAL A 169 -8.85 -2.35 8.40
N ALA A 170 -7.57 -2.23 8.11
CA ALA A 170 -7.08 -1.26 7.12
C ALA A 170 -6.22 -1.92 6.02
N ASP A 171 -6.60 -1.67 4.77
CA ASP A 171 -5.71 -1.84 3.60
C ASP A 171 -4.82 -0.60 3.48
N VAL A 172 -3.55 -0.78 3.76
CA VAL A 172 -2.53 0.27 3.66
C VAL A 172 -1.59 0.10 2.47
N SER A 173 -1.94 -0.75 1.50
CA SER A 173 -1.03 -1.15 0.41
C SER A 173 -0.28 0.01 -0.24
N SER A 174 -0.93 1.16 -0.46
CA SER A 174 -0.28 2.29 -1.14
C SER A 174 0.26 3.39 -0.22
N CYS A 175 0.15 3.21 1.10
CA CYS A 175 0.79 4.09 2.10
C CYS A 175 1.58 3.32 3.17
N PHE A 176 1.77 2.01 2.99
CA PHE A 176 2.50 1.18 3.95
C PHE A 176 3.93 1.71 4.12
N LEU A 177 4.35 1.98 5.37
CA LEU A 177 5.67 2.54 5.71
C LEU A 177 5.96 3.93 5.08
N SER A 178 4.94 4.70 4.75
CA SER A 178 5.12 6.06 4.24
C SER A 178 5.26 7.10 5.35
N GLU A 179 4.77 6.78 6.53
CA GLU A 179 4.77 7.61 7.73
C GLU A 179 4.58 6.74 8.99
N PRO A 180 4.87 7.26 10.19
CA PRO A 180 4.55 6.59 11.43
C PRO A 180 3.05 6.39 11.62
N VAL A 181 2.67 5.24 12.19
CA VAL A 181 1.31 4.92 12.60
C VAL A 181 1.31 4.31 13.99
N ASN A 182 0.24 4.50 14.76
CA ASN A 182 0.05 3.76 16.00
C ASN A 182 -0.63 2.43 15.69
N VAL A 183 0.13 1.35 15.68
CA VAL A 183 -0.39 0.00 15.35
C VAL A 183 -1.53 -0.41 16.28
N SER A 184 -1.55 0.06 17.53
CA SER A 184 -2.59 -0.27 18.52
C SER A 184 -3.99 0.26 18.16
N ASP A 185 -4.09 1.21 17.24
CA ASP A 185 -5.37 1.73 16.77
C ASP A 185 -6.10 0.74 15.83
N TYR A 186 -5.41 -0.32 15.40
CA TYR A 186 -5.92 -1.28 14.44
C TYR A 186 -6.01 -2.69 15.02
N GLY A 187 -6.98 -3.46 14.55
CA GLY A 187 -6.97 -4.90 14.74
C GLY A 187 -6.16 -5.60 13.65
N ILE A 188 -6.29 -5.15 12.40
CA ILE A 188 -5.51 -5.63 11.25
C ILE A 188 -5.03 -4.46 10.41
N ILE A 189 -3.72 -4.44 10.12
CA ILE A 189 -3.09 -3.64 9.08
C ILE A 189 -2.56 -4.60 8.03
N TYR A 190 -2.91 -4.43 6.76
CA TYR A 190 -2.33 -5.25 5.71
C TYR A 190 -2.02 -4.44 4.45
N GLY A 191 -1.07 -4.92 3.67
CA GLY A 191 -0.72 -4.26 2.42
C GLY A 191 0.03 -5.15 1.45
N GLY A 192 -0.36 -5.07 0.17
CA GLY A 192 0.41 -5.65 -0.93
C GLY A 192 1.74 -4.92 -1.07
N VAL A 193 2.85 -5.66 -1.03
CA VAL A 193 4.19 -5.06 -0.93
C VAL A 193 4.68 -4.37 -2.20
N GLN A 194 4.08 -4.68 -3.37
CA GLN A 194 4.52 -4.21 -4.69
C GLN A 194 4.39 -2.70 -4.93
N LYS A 195 3.81 -1.96 -4.00
CA LYS A 195 3.63 -0.50 -4.11
C LYS A 195 4.77 0.24 -3.45
N ASN A 196 4.89 0.14 -2.14
CA ASN A 196 5.79 0.99 -1.37
C ASN A 196 6.90 0.24 -0.62
N ILE A 197 6.97 -1.11 -0.70
CA ILE A 197 7.86 -1.92 0.12
C ILE A 197 8.85 -2.74 -0.70
N GLY A 198 8.36 -3.56 -1.64
CA GLY A 198 9.16 -4.55 -2.33
C GLY A 198 8.58 -4.97 -3.68
N PRO A 199 9.05 -6.08 -4.27
CA PRO A 199 8.51 -6.60 -5.53
C PRO A 199 7.13 -7.24 -5.34
N ALA A 200 6.40 -7.42 -6.46
CA ALA A 200 5.11 -8.12 -6.44
C ALA A 200 5.24 -9.59 -5.99
N GLY A 201 4.20 -10.11 -5.35
CA GLY A 201 4.09 -11.54 -5.03
C GLY A 201 3.78 -11.85 -3.56
N MET A 202 3.59 -10.82 -2.71
CA MET A 202 3.33 -11.02 -1.29
C MET A 202 2.42 -9.92 -0.73
N VAL A 203 1.74 -10.24 0.37
CA VAL A 203 1.09 -9.29 1.27
C VAL A 203 1.67 -9.45 2.67
N ILE A 204 1.86 -8.37 3.38
CA ILE A 204 2.18 -8.38 4.81
C ILE A 204 0.89 -8.05 5.55
N SER A 205 0.57 -8.87 6.57
CA SER A 205 -0.56 -8.65 7.48
C SER A 205 -0.06 -8.58 8.91
N ILE A 206 -0.36 -7.50 9.60
CA ILE A 206 -0.07 -7.28 11.03
C ILE A 206 -1.39 -7.40 11.75
N ILE A 207 -1.52 -8.44 12.58
CA ILE A 207 -2.80 -8.88 13.13
C ILE A 207 -2.69 -8.99 14.64
N ARG A 208 -3.62 -8.38 15.37
CA ARG A 208 -3.70 -8.47 16.83
C ARG A 208 -4.01 -9.92 17.26
N ASP A 209 -3.32 -10.41 18.27
CA ASP A 209 -3.33 -11.82 18.66
C ASP A 209 -4.74 -12.37 19.00
N ASP A 210 -5.61 -11.53 19.60
CA ASP A 210 -6.98 -11.92 19.94
C ASP A 210 -7.88 -12.20 18.72
N LEU A 211 -7.45 -11.77 17.53
CA LEU A 211 -8.15 -12.01 16.26
C LEU A 211 -7.69 -13.31 15.58
N ILE A 212 -6.62 -13.95 16.06
CA ILE A 212 -6.05 -15.17 15.50
C ILE A 212 -6.54 -16.37 16.30
N THR A 213 -7.64 -16.96 15.86
CA THR A 213 -8.33 -18.04 16.59
C THR A 213 -8.71 -19.18 15.65
N ASP A 214 -9.13 -20.33 16.23
CA ASP A 214 -9.73 -21.42 15.47
C ASP A 214 -11.22 -21.20 15.17
N ASP A 215 -11.82 -20.21 15.82
CA ASP A 215 -13.22 -19.81 15.60
C ASP A 215 -13.28 -18.93 14.34
N VAL A 216 -13.49 -19.59 13.19
CA VAL A 216 -13.56 -19.01 11.85
C VAL A 216 -14.85 -19.48 11.16
N LEU A 217 -15.23 -18.87 10.05
CA LEU A 217 -16.42 -19.29 9.32
C LEU A 217 -16.32 -20.77 8.92
N PRO A 218 -17.44 -21.55 9.03
CA PRO A 218 -17.46 -22.95 8.60
C PRO A 218 -16.99 -23.12 7.16
N GLY A 219 -16.17 -24.13 6.92
CA GLY A 219 -15.62 -24.41 5.58
C GLY A 219 -14.41 -23.55 5.19
N THR A 220 -13.89 -22.70 6.07
CA THR A 220 -12.66 -21.94 5.81
C THR A 220 -11.50 -22.87 5.52
N PRO A 221 -10.89 -22.83 4.32
CA PRO A 221 -9.76 -23.69 3.98
C PRO A 221 -8.56 -23.45 4.91
N THR A 222 -7.74 -24.47 5.13
CA THR A 222 -6.54 -24.38 5.99
C THR A 222 -5.64 -23.20 5.63
N MET A 223 -5.36 -23.01 4.34
CA MET A 223 -4.52 -21.91 3.85
C MET A 223 -5.14 -20.51 3.98
N MET A 224 -6.44 -20.43 4.29
CA MET A 224 -7.16 -19.17 4.48
C MET A 224 -7.29 -18.78 5.95
N LYS A 225 -6.85 -19.63 6.88
CA LYS A 225 -6.86 -19.35 8.32
C LYS A 225 -5.61 -18.59 8.72
N PHE A 226 -5.77 -17.43 9.37
CA PHE A 226 -4.63 -16.67 9.91
C PHE A 226 -3.83 -17.48 10.92
N LYS A 227 -4.53 -18.28 11.74
CA LYS A 227 -3.89 -19.14 12.74
C LYS A 227 -2.92 -20.17 12.12
N THR A 228 -3.26 -20.78 11.00
CA THR A 228 -2.36 -21.69 10.27
C THR A 228 -1.01 -21.05 9.97
N HIS A 229 -1.04 -19.82 9.52
CA HIS A 229 0.19 -19.07 9.19
C HIS A 229 0.90 -18.54 10.43
N ALA A 230 0.16 -18.07 11.43
CA ALA A 230 0.73 -17.56 12.68
C ALA A 230 1.47 -18.63 13.47
N ASP A 231 0.86 -19.81 13.63
CA ASP A 231 1.46 -20.94 14.34
C ASP A 231 2.74 -21.47 13.66
N ALA A 232 2.87 -21.26 12.35
CA ALA A 232 4.02 -21.69 11.56
C ALA A 232 5.01 -20.55 11.23
N GLY A 233 4.85 -19.36 11.80
CA GLY A 233 5.73 -18.21 11.50
C GLY A 233 5.79 -17.87 10.01
N SER A 234 4.63 -17.95 9.31
CA SER A 234 4.50 -17.78 7.85
C SER A 234 5.13 -18.88 7.00
N LEU A 235 5.64 -19.96 7.60
CA LEU A 235 6.34 -21.06 6.94
C LEU A 235 5.55 -22.37 6.93
N TYR A 236 4.21 -22.29 6.99
CA TYR A 236 3.35 -23.47 6.86
C TYR A 236 3.61 -24.22 5.55
N ASN A 237 3.70 -23.50 4.45
CA ASN A 237 4.16 -23.97 3.14
C ASN A 237 5.32 -23.11 2.66
N THR A 238 5.92 -23.43 1.51
CA THR A 238 7.00 -22.64 0.92
C THR A 238 6.52 -21.23 0.61
N PRO A 239 7.09 -20.19 1.23
CA PRO A 239 6.70 -18.80 1.00
C PRO A 239 7.37 -18.24 -0.26
N ASN A 240 7.06 -17.01 -0.62
CA ASN A 240 7.83 -16.26 -1.60
C ASN A 240 9.14 -15.76 -0.97
N CYS A 241 10.14 -16.67 -0.88
CA CYS A 241 11.41 -16.42 -0.20
C CYS A 241 12.12 -15.16 -0.70
N TYR A 242 12.20 -14.99 -2.02
CA TYR A 242 12.90 -13.84 -2.61
C TYR A 242 12.16 -12.52 -2.34
N CYS A 243 10.84 -12.52 -2.32
CA CYS A 243 10.07 -11.34 -1.98
C CYS A 243 10.26 -10.93 -0.51
N ILE A 244 10.29 -11.88 0.43
CA ILE A 244 10.59 -11.63 1.85
C ILE A 244 11.97 -11.01 2.01
N TYR A 245 12.98 -11.60 1.35
CA TYR A 245 14.35 -11.07 1.33
C TYR A 245 14.42 -9.63 0.82
N MET A 246 13.77 -9.34 -0.30
CA MET A 246 13.74 -7.99 -0.89
C MET A 246 13.02 -6.98 0.01
N CYS A 247 11.93 -7.39 0.65
CA CYS A 247 11.23 -6.54 1.63
C CYS A 247 12.14 -6.26 2.84
N GLY A 248 12.85 -7.28 3.36
CA GLY A 248 13.82 -7.09 4.44
C GLY A 248 14.91 -6.08 4.09
N LYS A 249 15.44 -6.12 2.85
CA LYS A 249 16.36 -5.08 2.37
C LYS A 249 15.72 -3.70 2.31
N GLY A 250 14.47 -3.62 1.88
CA GLY A 250 13.69 -2.39 1.90
C GLY A 250 13.51 -1.81 3.31
N PHE A 251 13.27 -2.66 4.31
CA PHE A 251 13.17 -2.24 5.71
C PHE A 251 14.51 -1.71 6.25
N LYS A 252 15.62 -2.39 5.96
CA LYS A 252 16.97 -1.91 6.32
C LYS A 252 17.29 -0.57 5.65
N TRP A 253 16.91 -0.42 4.38
CA TRP A 253 17.03 0.85 3.67
C TRP A 253 16.24 1.97 4.36
N LEU A 254 14.98 1.75 4.76
CA LEU A 254 14.18 2.72 5.49
C LEU A 254 14.81 3.10 6.83
N LYS A 255 15.34 2.14 7.59
CA LYS A 255 16.08 2.40 8.84
C LYS A 255 17.31 3.27 8.58
N LYS A 256 18.12 2.93 7.56
CA LYS A 256 19.30 3.71 7.15
C LYS A 256 18.94 5.14 6.74
N MET A 257 17.76 5.33 6.15
CA MET A 257 17.25 6.65 5.76
C MET A 257 16.76 7.51 6.92
N GLY A 258 16.74 6.98 8.14
CA GLY A 258 16.32 7.69 9.36
C GLY A 258 14.92 7.29 9.87
N GLY A 259 14.36 6.18 9.37
CA GLY A 259 13.06 5.65 9.81
C GLY A 259 11.86 6.41 9.24
N LEU A 260 10.69 6.13 9.80
CA LEU A 260 9.42 6.60 9.22
C LEU A 260 9.16 8.09 9.42
N GLU A 261 9.68 8.72 10.47
CA GLU A 261 9.56 10.17 10.68
C GLU A 261 10.28 10.95 9.57
N VAL A 262 11.53 10.56 9.27
CA VAL A 262 12.30 11.18 8.19
C VAL A 262 11.66 10.87 6.82
N MET A 263 11.15 9.66 6.65
CA MET A 263 10.49 9.28 5.40
C MET A 263 9.21 10.09 5.17
N LYS A 264 8.41 10.33 6.21
CA LYS A 264 7.24 11.22 6.16
C LYS A 264 7.61 12.61 5.66
N GLN A 265 8.63 13.24 6.26
CA GLN A 265 9.10 14.56 5.85
C GLN A 265 9.52 14.60 4.37
N ARG A 266 10.26 13.58 3.91
CA ARG A 266 10.64 13.44 2.49
C ARG A 266 9.44 13.28 1.57
N ASN A 267 8.43 12.53 1.99
CA ASN A 267 7.20 12.34 1.23
C ASN A 267 6.37 13.63 1.16
N GLU A 268 6.28 14.37 2.27
CA GLU A 268 5.64 15.69 2.33
C GLU A 268 6.33 16.70 1.39
N GLU A 269 7.66 16.78 1.41
CA GLU A 269 8.43 17.64 0.49
C GLU A 269 8.17 17.29 -0.97
N LYS A 270 8.19 16.00 -1.34
CA LYS A 270 7.91 15.54 -2.71
C LYS A 270 6.50 15.89 -3.16
N ALA A 271 5.52 15.57 -2.32
CA ALA A 271 4.12 15.84 -2.62
C ALA A 271 3.86 17.34 -2.73
N LYS A 272 4.44 18.15 -1.84
CA LYS A 272 4.32 19.61 -1.88
C LYS A 272 4.81 20.20 -3.20
N LEU A 273 5.95 19.75 -3.73
CA LEU A 273 6.47 20.22 -5.02
C LEU A 273 5.44 20.05 -6.16
N LEU A 274 4.78 18.91 -6.20
CA LEU A 274 3.82 18.61 -7.25
C LEU A 274 2.48 19.31 -7.01
N TYR A 275 1.97 19.32 -5.79
CA TYR A 275 0.70 19.99 -5.48
C TYR A 275 0.79 21.51 -5.58
N ASP A 276 1.89 22.14 -5.14
CA ASP A 276 2.10 23.58 -5.31
C ASP A 276 2.06 24.00 -6.79
N PHE A 277 2.63 23.17 -7.67
CA PHE A 277 2.53 23.40 -9.10
C PHE A 277 1.10 23.23 -9.61
N LEU A 278 0.42 22.13 -9.26
CA LEU A 278 -0.95 21.85 -9.71
C LEU A 278 -1.94 22.94 -9.26
N ASP A 279 -1.76 23.49 -8.07
CA ASP A 279 -2.63 24.56 -7.52
C ASP A 279 -2.44 25.92 -8.24
N GLN A 280 -1.30 26.13 -8.90
CA GLN A 280 -0.99 27.34 -9.64
C GLN A 280 -1.13 27.19 -11.17
N SER A 281 -1.17 25.97 -11.67
CA SER A 281 -1.21 25.65 -13.09
C SER A 281 -2.51 26.15 -13.74
N LYS A 282 -2.39 26.71 -14.95
CA LYS A 282 -3.52 27.10 -15.79
C LYS A 282 -4.06 25.92 -16.61
N LEU A 283 -3.20 24.93 -16.89
CA LEU A 283 -3.52 23.77 -17.70
C LEU A 283 -3.88 22.54 -16.86
N PHE A 284 -3.04 22.21 -15.85
CA PHE A 284 -3.20 21.00 -15.04
C PHE A 284 -4.04 21.27 -13.79
N LYS A 285 -4.89 20.29 -13.43
CA LYS A 285 -5.72 20.36 -12.21
C LYS A 285 -5.65 19.06 -11.44
N GLY A 286 -5.41 19.14 -10.14
CA GLY A 286 -5.59 18.02 -9.22
C GLY A 286 -7.07 17.64 -9.10
N THR A 287 -7.36 16.37 -8.88
CA THR A 287 -8.74 15.86 -8.81
C THR A 287 -9.26 15.66 -7.38
N VAL A 288 -8.42 15.92 -6.37
CA VAL A 288 -8.70 15.66 -4.95
C VAL A 288 -8.81 16.97 -4.18
N VAL A 289 -9.78 17.04 -3.26
CA VAL A 289 -9.88 18.16 -2.32
C VAL A 289 -8.58 18.29 -1.50
N PRO A 290 -8.08 19.51 -1.26
CA PRO A 290 -6.75 19.71 -0.67
C PRO A 290 -6.51 18.97 0.65
N GLU A 291 -7.51 18.95 1.53
CA GLU A 291 -7.44 18.33 2.86
C GLU A 291 -7.24 16.80 2.84
N ASP A 292 -7.69 16.13 1.76
CA ASP A 292 -7.66 14.66 1.65
C ASP A 292 -6.59 14.13 0.69
N ARG A 293 -5.72 14.99 0.19
CA ARG A 293 -4.67 14.64 -0.77
C ARG A 293 -3.71 13.58 -0.24
N SER A 294 -3.46 12.54 -1.04
CA SER A 294 -2.44 11.53 -0.80
C SER A 294 -1.03 12.09 -1.00
N LEU A 295 -0.08 11.67 -0.16
CA LEU A 295 1.34 11.93 -0.37
C LEU A 295 1.99 10.92 -1.34
N MET A 296 1.27 9.84 -1.68
CA MET A 296 1.78 8.70 -2.47
C MET A 296 1.30 8.69 -3.91
N ASN A 297 0.04 9.06 -4.14
CA ASN A 297 -0.61 8.95 -5.45
C ASN A 297 -1.30 10.27 -5.79
N VAL A 298 -0.80 10.95 -6.79
CA VAL A 298 -1.27 12.28 -7.20
C VAL A 298 -1.92 12.19 -8.58
N PRO A 299 -3.25 12.08 -8.66
CA PRO A 299 -3.99 12.15 -9.93
C PRO A 299 -4.19 13.59 -10.36
N PHE A 300 -4.08 13.84 -11.67
CA PHE A 300 -4.31 15.15 -12.28
C PHE A 300 -4.79 15.03 -13.73
N ILE A 301 -5.41 16.07 -14.24
CA ILE A 301 -5.99 16.15 -15.59
C ILE A 301 -5.66 17.51 -16.23
N THR A 302 -5.74 17.60 -17.56
CA THR A 302 -5.80 18.87 -18.27
C THR A 302 -7.23 19.31 -18.57
N GLY A 303 -8.20 18.39 -18.46
CA GLY A 303 -9.58 18.60 -18.89
C GLY A 303 -9.80 18.40 -20.39
N ASN A 304 -8.75 18.03 -21.13
CA ASN A 304 -8.79 17.69 -22.55
C ASN A 304 -8.10 16.35 -22.78
N ALA A 305 -8.85 15.35 -23.23
CA ALA A 305 -8.35 13.99 -23.41
C ALA A 305 -7.20 13.87 -24.42
N ASP A 306 -7.17 14.72 -25.46
CA ASP A 306 -6.08 14.71 -26.44
C ASP A 306 -4.79 15.28 -25.84
N LEU A 307 -4.89 16.33 -25.02
CA LEU A 307 -3.75 16.87 -24.28
C LEU A 307 -3.26 15.88 -23.22
N ASP A 308 -4.14 15.18 -22.51
CA ASP A 308 -3.76 14.12 -21.57
C ASP A 308 -2.97 13.02 -22.28
N ALA A 309 -3.43 12.58 -23.47
CA ALA A 309 -2.75 11.56 -24.26
C ALA A 309 -1.40 12.06 -24.80
N LYS A 310 -1.33 13.31 -25.27
CA LYS A 310 -0.09 13.97 -25.71
C LYS A 310 0.92 14.02 -24.57
N PHE A 311 0.50 14.50 -23.38
CA PHE A 311 1.34 14.55 -22.19
C PHE A 311 1.93 13.18 -21.84
N VAL A 312 1.10 12.14 -21.79
CA VAL A 312 1.55 10.77 -21.47
C VAL A 312 2.59 10.27 -22.49
N LYS A 313 2.43 10.58 -23.77
CA LYS A 313 3.38 10.19 -24.82
C LYS A 313 4.71 10.92 -24.64
N GLU A 314 4.68 12.25 -24.58
CA GLU A 314 5.88 13.09 -24.52
C GLU A 314 6.65 12.91 -23.20
N SER A 315 5.94 12.73 -22.08
CA SER A 315 6.58 12.44 -20.78
C SER A 315 7.35 11.12 -20.81
N LYS A 316 6.82 10.09 -21.48
CA LYS A 316 7.53 8.83 -21.67
C LYS A 316 8.80 9.01 -22.51
N GLU A 317 8.74 9.78 -23.60
CA GLU A 317 9.91 10.11 -24.44
C GLU A 317 10.98 10.87 -23.63
N ALA A 318 10.56 11.65 -22.62
CA ALA A 318 11.44 12.36 -21.67
C ALA A 318 11.96 11.49 -20.51
N GLY A 319 11.66 10.19 -20.49
CA GLY A 319 12.10 9.26 -19.44
C GLY A 319 11.26 9.33 -18.14
N LEU A 320 10.03 9.87 -18.21
CA LEU A 320 9.05 9.91 -17.15
C LEU A 320 7.98 8.86 -17.42
N GLU A 321 8.19 7.64 -16.92
CA GLU A 321 7.40 6.47 -17.28
C GLU A 321 6.15 6.29 -16.40
N ASN A 322 5.08 5.73 -17.00
CA ASN A 322 3.88 5.25 -16.31
C ASN A 322 3.01 6.34 -15.67
N LEU A 323 2.95 7.52 -16.27
CA LEU A 323 2.12 8.65 -15.81
C LEU A 323 0.65 8.55 -16.24
N LYS A 324 0.26 7.62 -17.13
CA LYS A 324 -1.14 7.44 -17.54
C LYS A 324 -2.02 7.11 -16.33
N GLY A 325 -3.12 7.85 -16.18
CA GLY A 325 -4.12 7.62 -15.14
C GLY A 325 -4.85 6.27 -15.28
N HIS A 326 -5.54 5.88 -14.22
CA HIS A 326 -6.34 4.64 -14.26
C HIS A 326 -7.53 4.80 -15.23
N ARG A 327 -7.88 3.73 -15.95
CA ARG A 327 -8.94 3.72 -16.97
C ARG A 327 -10.31 4.23 -16.47
N THR A 328 -10.59 4.15 -15.17
CA THR A 328 -11.85 4.61 -14.57
C THR A 328 -11.87 6.10 -14.25
N VAL A 329 -10.73 6.77 -14.21
CA VAL A 329 -10.59 8.20 -13.90
C VAL A 329 -10.12 9.00 -15.12
N GLY A 330 -9.29 8.38 -15.96
CA GLY A 330 -8.62 9.08 -17.07
C GLY A 330 -7.44 9.90 -16.59
N GLY A 331 -7.03 10.86 -17.41
CA GLY A 331 -5.95 11.79 -17.11
C GLY A 331 -4.61 11.12 -16.82
N MET A 332 -3.89 11.69 -15.87
CA MET A 332 -2.57 11.26 -15.41
C MET A 332 -2.58 10.93 -13.92
N ARG A 333 -1.58 10.16 -13.51
CA ARG A 333 -1.31 9.91 -12.09
C ARG A 333 0.19 9.72 -11.86
N ALA A 334 0.77 10.52 -11.00
CA ALA A 334 2.12 10.34 -10.50
C ALA A 334 2.08 9.58 -9.17
N SER A 335 2.63 8.36 -9.14
CA SER A 335 2.85 7.62 -7.90
C SER A 335 4.28 7.89 -7.43
N ILE A 336 4.40 8.62 -6.31
CA ILE A 336 5.66 9.17 -5.79
C ILE A 336 6.06 8.50 -4.47
N TYR A 337 5.97 7.19 -4.44
CA TYR A 337 6.28 6.35 -3.28
C TYR A 337 7.63 6.64 -2.63
N ASN A 338 7.92 6.02 -1.50
CA ASN A 338 9.15 6.24 -0.72
C ASN A 338 10.42 6.22 -1.57
N ALA A 339 10.52 5.27 -2.51
CA ALA A 339 11.70 5.08 -3.35
C ALA A 339 11.83 6.08 -4.52
N MET A 340 10.78 6.87 -4.83
CA MET A 340 10.87 7.92 -5.82
C MET A 340 11.76 9.05 -5.27
N PRO A 341 12.90 9.34 -5.91
CA PRO A 341 13.76 10.43 -5.44
C PRO A 341 13.11 11.80 -5.68
N LYS A 342 13.39 12.78 -4.82
CA LYS A 342 12.92 14.16 -4.96
C LYS A 342 13.23 14.71 -6.36
N LYS A 343 14.42 14.39 -6.90
CA LYS A 343 14.83 14.76 -8.25
C LYS A 343 13.87 14.27 -9.34
N GLY A 344 13.26 13.09 -9.17
CA GLY A 344 12.25 12.58 -10.10
C GLY A 344 11.01 13.47 -10.14
N VAL A 345 10.54 13.90 -8.97
CA VAL A 345 9.38 14.82 -8.87
C VAL A 345 9.72 16.21 -9.40
N GLU A 346 10.91 16.75 -9.10
CA GLU A 346 11.41 18.01 -9.67
C GLU A 346 11.46 17.95 -11.21
N THR A 347 11.93 16.83 -11.77
CA THR A 347 11.99 16.63 -13.22
C THR A 347 10.60 16.58 -13.83
N LEU A 348 9.65 15.90 -13.16
CA LEU A 348 8.25 15.89 -13.60
C LEU A 348 7.65 17.29 -13.60
N VAL A 349 7.82 18.07 -12.53
CA VAL A 349 7.28 19.44 -12.43
C VAL A 349 7.91 20.35 -13.48
N ALA A 350 9.21 20.22 -13.74
CA ALA A 350 9.87 20.99 -14.81
C ALA A 350 9.31 20.64 -16.20
N PHE A 351 9.07 19.34 -16.45
CA PHE A 351 8.45 18.90 -17.70
C PHE A 351 7.01 19.43 -17.83
N MET A 352 6.21 19.37 -16.75
CA MET A 352 4.84 19.88 -16.74
C MET A 352 4.79 21.40 -17.04
N LYS A 353 5.69 22.19 -16.46
CA LYS A 353 5.79 23.64 -16.75
C LYS A 353 6.05 23.89 -18.22
N LYS A 354 7.04 23.20 -18.78
CA LYS A 354 7.35 23.33 -20.23
C LYS A 354 6.16 22.92 -21.09
N PHE A 355 5.53 21.81 -20.78
CA PHE A 355 4.35 21.34 -21.52
C PHE A 355 3.19 22.34 -21.44
N GLU A 356 2.97 22.94 -20.29
CA GLU A 356 1.95 24.00 -20.10
C GLU A 356 2.25 25.23 -20.98
N GLU A 357 3.50 25.73 -21.01
CA GLU A 357 3.91 26.85 -21.85
C GLU A 357 3.72 26.58 -23.35
N GLU A 358 3.92 25.35 -23.79
CA GLU A 358 3.79 24.94 -25.19
C GLU A 358 2.35 24.65 -25.63
N ASN A 359 1.38 24.53 -24.70
CA ASN A 359 0.02 24.08 -25.00
C ASN A 359 -1.07 25.01 -24.43
N LEU A 360 -0.73 26.18 -23.91
CA LEU A 360 -1.61 27.32 -23.62
C LEU A 360 -1.67 28.27 -24.80
#